data_a8c3ad15192bfb8ec4810d067ad35db4
#
_entry.id   a8c3ad15192bfb8ec4810d067ad35db4
#
_cell.length_a   1.000
_cell.length_b   1.000
_cell.length_c   1.000
_cell.angle_alpha   90.00
_cell.angle_beta   90.00
_cell.angle_gamma   90.00
#
_symmetry.space_group_name_H-M   'P 1'
#
loop_
_entity.id
_entity.type
_entity.pdbx_description
1 polymer ?
#
loop_
_entity_poly.entity_id
_entity_poly.type
_entity_poly.pdbx_seq_one_letter_code
_entity_poly.pdbx_strand_id
1 'polypeptide(L)'
;MENKPFVFGVATSGDNFTDRKKETALLLSNFRHGVNTVLISPRRWGKTSLVRKVCRLAQSDTLKVVYLDIFSCRSEREFYDAFASAVLKQTSSKLEEWMENARVFLSRISPKISLGAEPMTDFSISLELNPKADDVDDILQLPEKIAQKKGIDVVVCIDEFQQIAEFKDSKAFQKRLRSVWQLQKSASYCLFGSKKHLMNELFEKKSLPFYKFGDTVYLPKIGTEDWVDYICGRFEATGKHISAELAGKICRAVDN
;
A
#
# COMPACT_ATOMS: atom_id res chain seq x y z
N MET A 1 -17.93 22.94 -13.82
CA MET A 1 -17.17 21.79 -14.35
C MET A 1 -18.17 20.73 -14.74
N GLU A 2 -18.24 20.32 -16.00
CA GLU A 2 -19.09 19.20 -16.40
C GLU A 2 -18.74 17.97 -15.59
N ASN A 3 -19.74 17.44 -14.91
CA ASN A 3 -19.59 16.26 -14.06
C ASN A 3 -19.41 15.05 -14.98
N LYS A 4 -18.15 14.66 -15.27
CA LYS A 4 -17.87 13.50 -16.13
C LYS A 4 -18.42 12.24 -15.42
N PRO A 5 -19.39 11.55 -16.03
CA PRO A 5 -20.06 10.42 -15.37
C PRO A 5 -19.12 9.22 -15.13
N PHE A 6 -18.08 9.09 -15.92
CA PHE A 6 -17.09 8.01 -15.80
C PHE A 6 -15.68 8.56 -15.69
N VAL A 7 -14.91 8.01 -14.75
CA VAL A 7 -13.51 8.34 -14.51
C VAL A 7 -12.65 7.18 -14.95
N PHE A 8 -11.59 7.45 -15.72
CA PHE A 8 -10.64 6.45 -16.20
C PHE A 8 -9.21 6.95 -16.05
N GLY A 9 -8.25 6.01 -16.03
CA GLY A 9 -6.81 6.32 -15.97
C GLY A 9 -6.26 6.70 -14.60
N VAL A 10 -7.11 6.80 -13.58
CA VAL A 10 -6.71 7.12 -12.20
C VAL A 10 -7.35 6.17 -11.20
N ALA A 11 -6.82 6.12 -9.98
CA ALA A 11 -7.43 5.36 -8.90
C ALA A 11 -8.81 5.96 -8.54
N THR A 12 -9.86 5.14 -8.57
CA THR A 12 -11.23 5.57 -8.31
C THR A 12 -11.51 5.70 -6.82
N SER A 13 -12.40 6.62 -6.45
CA SER A 13 -12.85 6.84 -5.06
C SER A 13 -14.29 7.37 -5.02
N GLY A 14 -14.92 7.32 -3.86
CA GLY A 14 -16.31 7.78 -3.67
C GLY A 14 -17.27 7.05 -4.61
N ASP A 15 -18.13 7.81 -5.29
CA ASP A 15 -19.17 7.29 -6.20
C ASP A 15 -18.60 6.61 -7.46
N ASN A 16 -17.31 6.79 -7.74
CA ASN A 16 -16.64 6.13 -8.85
C ASN A 16 -16.06 4.75 -8.46
N PHE A 17 -16.24 4.33 -7.20
CA PHE A 17 -15.81 3.02 -6.70
C PHE A 17 -17.02 2.11 -6.63
N THR A 18 -17.02 1.03 -7.41
CA THR A 18 -18.09 0.04 -7.42
C THR A 18 -17.62 -1.29 -6.82
N ASP A 19 -18.57 -2.06 -6.25
CA ASP A 19 -18.40 -3.39 -5.67
C ASP A 19 -17.31 -3.46 -4.58
N ARG A 20 -16.72 -4.62 -4.43
CA ARG A 20 -15.62 -4.91 -3.48
C ARG A 20 -16.03 -4.88 -2.00
N LYS A 21 -17.31 -5.10 -1.70
CA LYS A 21 -17.81 -5.09 -0.32
C LYS A 21 -17.16 -6.18 0.52
N LYS A 22 -17.07 -7.40 -0.04
CA LYS A 22 -16.48 -8.58 0.63
C LYS A 22 -14.98 -8.39 0.85
N GLU A 23 -14.25 -7.98 -0.19
CA GLU A 23 -12.81 -7.75 -0.11
C GLU A 23 -12.47 -6.55 0.79
N THR A 24 -13.30 -5.50 0.77
CA THR A 24 -13.16 -4.36 1.70
C THR A 24 -13.32 -4.83 3.14
N ALA A 25 -14.34 -5.63 3.45
CA ALA A 25 -14.56 -6.14 4.80
C ALA A 25 -13.44 -7.07 5.26
N LEU A 26 -12.96 -7.96 4.38
CA LEU A 26 -11.84 -8.86 4.67
C LEU A 26 -10.56 -8.10 4.97
N LEU A 27 -10.15 -7.19 4.08
CA LEU A 27 -8.93 -6.40 4.27
C LEU A 27 -9.02 -5.52 5.52
N LEU A 28 -10.19 -4.91 5.79
CA LEU A 28 -10.40 -4.11 6.98
C LEU A 28 -10.29 -4.95 8.25
N SER A 29 -10.81 -6.17 8.24
CA SER A 29 -10.63 -7.14 9.33
C SER A 29 -9.17 -7.49 9.54
N ASN A 30 -8.45 -7.83 8.46
CA ASN A 30 -7.03 -8.17 8.53
C ASN A 30 -6.20 -7.01 9.11
N PHE A 31 -6.46 -5.77 8.69
CA PHE A 31 -5.76 -4.58 9.21
C PHE A 31 -6.01 -4.40 10.70
N ARG A 32 -7.25 -4.55 11.17
CA ARG A 32 -7.62 -4.39 12.59
C ARG A 32 -7.07 -5.49 13.49
N HIS A 33 -6.77 -6.67 12.94
CA HIS A 33 -6.24 -7.80 13.70
C HIS A 33 -4.75 -8.03 13.48
N GLY A 34 -4.04 -7.10 12.83
CA GLY A 34 -2.61 -7.21 12.59
C GLY A 34 -2.20 -8.38 11.68
N VAL A 35 -3.11 -8.83 10.79
CA VAL A 35 -2.85 -9.94 9.88
C VAL A 35 -2.11 -9.45 8.64
N ASN A 36 -0.91 -9.97 8.41
CA ASN A 36 -0.20 -9.73 7.16
C ASN A 36 -1.03 -10.22 5.98
N THR A 37 -1.14 -9.40 4.97
CA THR A 37 -1.99 -9.68 3.80
C THR A 37 -1.21 -9.53 2.50
N VAL A 38 -1.44 -10.44 1.58
CA VAL A 38 -0.91 -10.38 0.21
C VAL A 38 -2.08 -10.27 -0.75
N LEU A 39 -2.18 -9.19 -1.50
CA LEU A 39 -3.27 -9.00 -2.46
C LEU A 39 -2.75 -9.12 -3.89
N ILE A 40 -3.22 -10.12 -4.61
CA ILE A 40 -2.78 -10.45 -5.96
C ILE A 40 -3.91 -10.24 -6.95
N SER A 41 -3.67 -9.45 -7.99
CA SER A 41 -4.60 -9.31 -9.11
C SER A 41 -3.91 -8.77 -10.35
N PRO A 42 -4.47 -9.00 -11.54
CA PRO A 42 -4.03 -8.34 -12.76
C PRO A 42 -4.13 -6.81 -12.68
N ARG A 43 -3.49 -6.14 -13.63
CA ARG A 43 -3.64 -4.68 -13.80
C ARG A 43 -5.09 -4.32 -14.08
N ARG A 44 -5.49 -3.10 -13.64
CA ARG A 44 -6.81 -2.49 -13.89
C ARG A 44 -8.00 -3.15 -13.18
N TRP A 45 -7.77 -4.09 -12.28
CA TRP A 45 -8.85 -4.74 -11.50
C TRP A 45 -9.20 -3.99 -10.21
N GLY A 46 -8.80 -2.72 -10.07
CA GLY A 46 -9.18 -1.86 -8.96
C GLY A 46 -8.42 -2.08 -7.64
N LYS A 47 -7.30 -2.82 -7.66
CA LYS A 47 -6.47 -3.16 -6.49
C LYS A 47 -6.05 -1.93 -5.67
N THR A 48 -5.40 -0.95 -6.31
CA THR A 48 -4.94 0.28 -5.66
C THR A 48 -6.12 1.09 -5.09
N SER A 49 -7.25 1.17 -5.82
CA SER A 49 -8.47 1.84 -5.36
C SER A 49 -9.05 1.17 -4.12
N LEU A 50 -9.11 -0.18 -4.11
CA LEU A 50 -9.56 -0.98 -2.97
C LEU A 50 -8.68 -0.74 -1.74
N VAL A 51 -7.35 -0.90 -1.87
CA VAL A 51 -6.44 -0.71 -0.75
C VAL A 51 -6.52 0.71 -0.20
N ARG A 52 -6.52 1.74 -1.06
CA ARG A 52 -6.67 3.14 -0.62
C ARG A 52 -8.01 3.40 0.10
N LYS A 53 -9.10 2.75 -0.33
CA LYS A 53 -10.39 2.80 0.39
C LYS A 53 -10.25 2.19 1.77
N VAL A 54 -9.68 1.00 1.87
CA VAL A 54 -9.48 0.32 3.15
C VAL A 54 -8.55 1.13 4.07
N CYS A 55 -7.46 1.70 3.56
CA CYS A 55 -6.58 2.58 4.32
C CYS A 55 -7.35 3.72 5.00
N ARG A 56 -8.24 4.41 4.25
CA ARG A 56 -9.07 5.50 4.82
C ARG A 56 -10.05 5.00 5.88
N LEU A 57 -10.65 3.82 5.68
CA LEU A 57 -11.63 3.25 6.61
C LEU A 57 -10.99 2.68 7.88
N ALA A 58 -9.75 2.21 7.78
CA ALA A 58 -9.01 1.63 8.90
C ALA A 58 -8.34 2.69 9.77
N GLN A 59 -7.98 3.83 9.21
CA GLN A 59 -7.28 4.91 9.92
C GLN A 59 -8.06 5.36 11.15
N SER A 60 -7.41 5.34 12.31
CA SER A 60 -8.00 5.75 13.60
C SER A 60 -6.91 6.29 14.54
N ASP A 61 -7.27 6.60 15.78
CA ASP A 61 -6.30 7.02 16.79
C ASP A 61 -5.42 5.85 17.26
N THR A 62 -5.94 4.62 17.24
CA THR A 62 -5.24 3.41 17.66
C THR A 62 -4.64 2.61 16.53
N LEU A 63 -4.97 2.91 15.29
CA LEU A 63 -4.44 2.22 14.10
C LEU A 63 -3.99 3.25 13.06
N LYS A 64 -2.71 3.29 12.76
CA LYS A 64 -2.15 4.11 11.68
C LYS A 64 -1.86 3.25 10.46
N VAL A 65 -2.30 3.73 9.30
CA VAL A 65 -2.07 3.04 8.02
C VAL A 65 -1.11 3.86 7.19
N VAL A 66 0.01 3.25 6.84
CA VAL A 66 1.05 3.82 5.98
C VAL A 66 0.90 3.24 4.57
N TYR A 67 0.89 4.09 3.57
CA TYR A 67 0.84 3.68 2.15
C TYR A 67 2.09 4.19 1.43
N LEU A 68 2.77 3.29 0.72
CA LEU A 68 3.84 3.64 -0.18
C LEU A 68 3.75 2.85 -1.49
N ASP A 69 4.19 3.46 -2.57
CA ASP A 69 4.33 2.85 -3.89
C ASP A 69 5.83 2.78 -4.21
N ILE A 70 6.32 1.56 -4.47
CA ILE A 70 7.74 1.33 -4.74
C ILE A 70 8.04 1.09 -6.22
N PHE A 71 7.11 1.45 -7.11
CA PHE A 71 7.29 1.27 -8.56
C PHE A 71 8.56 1.94 -9.09
N SER A 72 8.90 3.12 -8.57
CA SER A 72 10.09 3.86 -8.98
C SER A 72 11.39 3.39 -8.33
N CYS A 73 11.34 2.58 -7.28
CA CYS A 73 12.52 2.10 -6.58
C CYS A 73 13.33 1.14 -7.46
N ARG A 74 14.60 1.45 -7.65
CA ARG A 74 15.55 0.66 -8.47
C ARG A 74 16.56 -0.11 -7.65
N SER A 75 16.62 0.17 -6.35
CA SER A 75 17.60 -0.40 -5.42
C SER A 75 17.02 -0.55 -4.03
N GLU A 76 17.67 -1.39 -3.21
CA GLU A 76 17.38 -1.53 -1.79
C GLU A 76 17.47 -0.20 -1.05
N ARG A 77 18.46 0.64 -1.40
CA ARG A 77 18.63 1.97 -0.81
C ARG A 77 17.41 2.84 -1.04
N GLU A 78 16.96 2.96 -2.30
CA GLU A 78 15.78 3.75 -2.63
C GLU A 78 14.51 3.21 -1.92
N PHE A 79 14.43 1.90 -1.75
CA PHE A 79 13.36 1.29 -0.95
C PHE A 79 13.43 1.73 0.51
N TYR A 80 14.61 1.68 1.16
CA TYR A 80 14.75 2.09 2.56
C TYR A 80 14.42 3.56 2.75
N ASP A 81 14.84 4.43 1.84
CA ASP A 81 14.53 5.86 1.86
C ASP A 81 13.01 6.11 1.75
N ALA A 82 12.36 5.47 0.78
CA ALA A 82 10.92 5.59 0.58
C ALA A 82 10.13 5.03 1.78
N PHE A 83 10.56 3.88 2.30
CA PHE A 83 9.94 3.21 3.44
C PHE A 83 10.01 4.05 4.70
N ALA A 84 11.21 4.49 5.11
CA ALA A 84 11.40 5.32 6.29
C ALA A 84 10.63 6.64 6.19
N SER A 85 10.71 7.32 5.04
CA SER A 85 9.99 8.57 4.79
C SER A 85 8.48 8.40 4.92
N ALA A 86 7.92 7.34 4.29
CA ALA A 86 6.49 7.07 4.35
C ALA A 86 6.02 6.76 5.78
N VAL A 87 6.75 5.92 6.51
CA VAL A 87 6.43 5.54 7.89
C VAL A 87 6.47 6.76 8.80
N LEU A 88 7.54 7.52 8.80
CA LEU A 88 7.68 8.73 9.64
C LEU A 88 6.59 9.76 9.33
N LYS A 89 6.32 10.02 8.04
CA LYS A 89 5.33 11.02 7.62
C LYS A 89 3.91 10.64 8.02
N GLN A 90 3.50 9.40 7.78
CA GLN A 90 2.10 8.99 7.93
C GLN A 90 1.74 8.49 9.33
N THR A 91 2.73 8.26 10.19
CA THR A 91 2.50 7.93 11.61
C THR A 91 2.59 9.16 12.52
N SER A 92 3.01 10.32 12.02
CA SER A 92 3.08 11.58 12.77
C SER A 92 1.82 12.42 12.53
N SER A 93 1.25 12.99 13.60
CA SER A 93 0.03 13.81 13.53
C SER A 93 0.31 15.27 13.19
N LYS A 94 1.51 15.77 13.56
CA LYS A 94 1.95 17.15 13.35
C LYS A 94 3.36 17.19 12.78
N LEU A 95 3.69 18.29 12.11
CA LEU A 95 5.02 18.53 11.55
C LEU A 95 6.13 18.46 12.61
N GLU A 96 5.90 19.06 13.77
CA GLU A 96 6.86 19.07 14.88
C GLU A 96 7.16 17.67 15.40
N GLU A 97 6.13 16.84 15.56
CA GLU A 97 6.27 15.43 15.94
C GLU A 97 7.05 14.63 14.89
N TRP A 98 6.78 14.89 13.62
CA TRP A 98 7.52 14.27 12.51
C TRP A 98 9.00 14.68 12.56
N MET A 99 9.30 15.97 12.73
CA MET A 99 10.68 16.47 12.81
C MET A 99 11.43 15.88 14.01
N GLU A 100 10.76 15.75 15.16
CA GLU A 100 11.36 15.15 16.35
C GLU A 100 11.62 13.65 16.15
N ASN A 101 10.64 12.91 15.67
CA ASN A 101 10.79 11.48 15.38
C ASN A 101 11.86 11.23 14.33
N ALA A 102 11.91 12.03 13.27
CA ALA A 102 12.97 11.98 12.26
C ALA A 102 14.34 12.28 12.88
N ARG A 103 14.48 13.33 13.70
CA ARG A 103 15.72 13.69 14.36
C ARG A 103 16.21 12.59 15.30
N VAL A 104 15.34 12.04 16.14
CA VAL A 104 15.66 10.93 17.07
C VAL A 104 16.07 9.67 16.29
N PHE A 105 15.39 9.37 15.22
CA PHE A 105 15.70 8.24 14.35
C PHE A 105 17.07 8.43 13.65
N LEU A 106 17.28 9.60 13.05
CA LEU A 106 18.48 9.92 12.29
C LEU A 106 19.73 10.05 13.20
N SER A 107 19.58 10.56 14.43
CA SER A 107 20.70 10.63 15.38
C SER A 107 21.27 9.28 15.78
N ARG A 108 20.47 8.21 15.66
CA ARG A 108 20.90 6.83 15.92
C ARG A 108 21.56 6.16 14.70
N ILE A 109 21.16 6.55 13.49
CA ILE A 109 21.62 5.89 12.24
C ILE A 109 22.80 6.60 11.62
N SER A 110 22.87 7.93 11.67
CA SER A 110 24.05 8.67 11.18
C SER A 110 24.07 10.09 11.76
N PRO A 111 25.16 10.49 12.42
CA PRO A 111 25.29 11.84 12.97
C PRO A 111 25.52 12.94 11.91
N LYS A 112 25.54 12.62 10.62
CA LYS A 112 25.85 13.53 9.52
C LYS A 112 24.67 13.92 8.63
N ILE A 113 23.41 13.63 9.03
CA ILE A 113 22.26 13.98 8.21
C ILE A 113 21.79 15.39 8.55
N SER A 114 21.99 16.30 7.61
CA SER A 114 21.36 17.62 7.61
C SER A 114 19.92 17.47 7.11
N LEU A 115 18.95 17.89 7.91
CA LEU A 115 17.62 18.21 7.43
C LEU A 115 17.77 19.35 6.42
N GLY A 116 17.48 19.10 5.14
CA GLY A 116 17.48 20.16 4.13
C GLY A 116 16.54 21.28 4.57
N ALA A 117 17.11 22.45 4.84
CA ALA A 117 16.39 23.64 5.24
C ALA A 117 15.86 24.34 3.99
N GLU A 118 14.84 23.77 3.34
CA GLU A 118 13.95 24.53 2.46
C GLU A 118 12.56 24.50 3.07
N PRO A 119 12.02 25.67 3.48
CA PRO A 119 10.68 25.75 4.00
C PRO A 119 9.69 25.76 2.83
N MET A 120 8.71 24.84 2.90
CA MET A 120 7.50 24.85 2.10
C MET A 120 7.59 24.24 0.69
N THR A 121 7.22 23.01 0.55
CA THR A 121 6.17 22.39 -0.29
C THR A 121 6.28 20.89 -0.48
N ASP A 122 7.44 20.27 -0.27
CA ASP A 122 7.55 18.80 -0.33
C ASP A 122 8.46 18.29 0.80
N PHE A 123 7.82 17.57 1.77
CA PHE A 123 8.56 16.85 2.80
C PHE A 123 9.20 15.59 2.20
N SER A 124 10.23 15.77 1.38
CA SER A 124 11.11 14.68 0.99
C SER A 124 12.32 14.69 1.92
N ILE A 125 12.38 13.72 2.84
CA ILE A 125 13.67 13.34 3.40
C ILE A 125 14.34 12.53 2.30
N SER A 126 15.29 13.10 1.59
CA SER A 126 16.32 12.30 0.96
C SER A 126 17.25 11.88 2.09
N LEU A 127 17.00 10.73 2.65
CA LEU A 127 17.95 10.08 3.50
C LEU A 127 19.12 9.69 2.60
N GLU A 128 20.17 10.51 2.56
CA GLU A 128 21.46 10.06 2.03
C GLU A 128 22.03 9.02 3.00
N LEU A 129 21.27 7.95 3.19
CA LEU A 129 21.69 6.83 3.98
C LEU A 129 22.77 6.08 3.21
N ASN A 130 23.96 6.08 3.77
CA ASN A 130 24.93 5.02 3.53
C ASN A 130 24.85 4.09 4.76
N PRO A 131 23.76 3.32 4.92
CA PRO A 131 23.52 2.58 6.14
C PRO A 131 24.54 1.46 6.25
N LYS A 132 25.20 1.37 7.41
CA LYS A 132 25.87 0.14 7.82
C LYS A 132 24.82 -0.96 7.94
N ALA A 133 25.23 -2.21 7.89
CA ALA A 133 24.28 -3.34 7.93
C ALA A 133 23.31 -3.30 9.13
N ASP A 134 23.76 -2.80 10.28
CA ASP A 134 22.94 -2.69 11.50
C ASP A 134 21.89 -1.57 11.40
N ASP A 135 22.17 -0.49 10.66
CA ASP A 135 21.25 0.63 10.46
C ASP A 135 20.02 0.23 9.64
N VAL A 136 20.17 -0.75 8.74
CA VAL A 136 19.10 -1.23 7.86
C VAL A 136 17.99 -1.93 8.66
N ASP A 137 18.35 -2.75 9.64
CA ASP A 137 17.35 -3.44 10.47
C ASP A 137 16.58 -2.43 11.34
N ASP A 138 17.23 -1.35 11.78
CA ASP A 138 16.59 -0.24 12.47
C ASP A 138 15.55 0.47 11.60
N ILE A 139 15.85 0.67 10.31
CA ILE A 139 14.88 1.22 9.34
C ILE A 139 13.68 0.29 9.20
N LEU A 140 13.92 -1.00 9.01
CA LEU A 140 12.84 -1.98 8.84
C LEU A 140 12.01 -2.19 10.11
N GLN A 141 12.58 -1.94 11.30
CA GLN A 141 11.88 -1.99 12.57
C GLN A 141 11.11 -0.69 12.90
N LEU A 142 11.25 0.36 12.11
CA LEU A 142 10.66 1.67 12.39
C LEU A 142 9.14 1.62 12.66
N PRO A 143 8.31 0.91 11.87
CA PRO A 143 6.88 0.80 12.15
C PRO A 143 6.59 0.22 13.54
N GLU A 144 7.28 -0.87 13.91
CA GLU A 144 7.13 -1.52 15.20
C GLU A 144 7.56 -0.63 16.36
N LYS A 145 8.72 0.05 16.24
CA LYS A 145 9.23 0.98 17.28
C LYS A 145 8.27 2.15 17.51
N ILE A 146 7.70 2.71 16.44
CA ILE A 146 6.70 3.78 16.53
C ILE A 146 5.42 3.26 17.16
N ALA A 147 4.94 2.09 16.72
CA ALA A 147 3.74 1.47 17.25
C ALA A 147 3.86 1.25 18.76
N GLN A 148 4.94 0.64 19.23
CA GLN A 148 5.21 0.42 20.65
C GLN A 148 5.35 1.72 21.45
N LYS A 149 6.09 2.72 20.92
CA LYS A 149 6.28 4.02 21.58
C LYS A 149 4.96 4.75 21.79
N LYS A 150 4.02 4.63 20.84
CA LYS A 150 2.73 5.34 20.86
C LYS A 150 1.58 4.51 21.43
N GLY A 151 1.76 3.21 21.66
CA GLY A 151 0.69 2.30 22.09
C GLY A 151 -0.40 2.13 21.04
N ILE A 152 -0.02 2.06 19.76
CA ILE A 152 -0.91 1.92 18.61
C ILE A 152 -0.50 0.74 17.75
N ASP A 153 -1.34 0.36 16.80
CA ASP A 153 -0.99 -0.55 15.71
C ASP A 153 -0.61 0.22 14.44
N VAL A 154 0.26 -0.36 13.62
CA VAL A 154 0.67 0.20 12.33
C VAL A 154 0.49 -0.84 11.22
N VAL A 155 -0.22 -0.47 10.15
CA VAL A 155 -0.30 -1.28 8.92
C VAL A 155 0.49 -0.59 7.81
N VAL A 156 1.44 -1.29 7.21
CA VAL A 156 2.22 -0.76 6.09
C VAL A 156 1.76 -1.41 4.79
N CYS A 157 1.11 -0.62 3.93
CA CYS A 157 0.60 -1.01 2.62
C CYS A 157 1.64 -0.66 1.55
N ILE A 158 2.18 -1.66 0.85
CA ILE A 158 3.21 -1.47 -0.17
C ILE A 158 2.66 -1.87 -1.54
N ASP A 159 2.47 -0.89 -2.42
CA ASP A 159 2.06 -1.09 -3.82
C ASP A 159 3.25 -1.44 -4.70
N GLU A 160 2.98 -2.20 -5.76
CA GLU A 160 3.94 -2.72 -6.73
C GLU A 160 5.10 -3.50 -6.09
N PHE A 161 4.77 -4.27 -5.01
CA PHE A 161 5.76 -4.98 -4.20
C PHE A 161 6.66 -5.93 -5.00
N GLN A 162 6.19 -6.47 -6.12
CA GLN A 162 7.03 -7.30 -6.98
C GLN A 162 8.29 -6.57 -7.52
N GLN A 163 8.36 -5.23 -7.39
CA GLN A 163 9.54 -4.46 -7.80
C GLN A 163 10.82 -4.92 -7.09
N ILE A 164 10.71 -5.42 -5.86
CA ILE A 164 11.85 -5.97 -5.11
C ILE A 164 12.53 -7.15 -5.82
N ALA A 165 11.83 -7.86 -6.71
CA ALA A 165 12.41 -8.95 -7.49
C ALA A 165 13.41 -8.47 -8.54
N GLU A 166 13.37 -7.19 -8.90
CA GLU A 166 14.26 -6.57 -9.89
C GLU A 166 15.54 -5.98 -9.26
N PHE A 167 15.66 -5.98 -7.92
CA PHE A 167 16.88 -5.50 -7.24
C PHE A 167 18.06 -6.47 -7.43
N LYS A 168 19.28 -5.92 -7.44
CA LYS A 168 20.52 -6.68 -7.74
C LYS A 168 20.67 -7.93 -6.85
N ASP A 169 20.46 -7.78 -5.54
CA ASP A 169 20.57 -8.85 -4.55
C ASP A 169 19.20 -9.25 -3.96
N SER A 170 18.18 -9.31 -4.83
CA SER A 170 16.78 -9.50 -4.48
C SER A 170 16.53 -10.59 -3.43
N LYS A 171 17.18 -11.75 -3.54
CA LYS A 171 16.97 -12.85 -2.59
C LYS A 171 17.53 -12.55 -1.19
N ALA A 172 18.66 -11.88 -1.09
CA ALA A 172 19.24 -11.45 0.18
C ALA A 172 18.37 -10.37 0.82
N PHE A 173 17.91 -9.42 0.03
CA PHE A 173 16.98 -8.36 0.45
C PHE A 173 15.65 -8.95 0.96
N GLN A 174 15.04 -9.88 0.24
CA GLN A 174 13.82 -10.56 0.66
C GLN A 174 14.01 -11.30 2.00
N LYS A 175 15.14 -11.99 2.19
CA LYS A 175 15.46 -12.65 3.46
C LYS A 175 15.54 -11.66 4.61
N ARG A 176 16.19 -10.51 4.40
CA ARG A 176 16.29 -9.45 5.41
C ARG A 176 14.93 -8.88 5.77
N LEU A 177 14.11 -8.50 4.79
CA LEU A 177 12.74 -8.05 5.03
C LEU A 177 11.95 -9.07 5.86
N ARG A 178 11.97 -10.33 5.42
CA ARG A 178 11.26 -11.42 6.10
C ARG A 178 11.74 -11.63 7.54
N SER A 179 13.04 -11.64 7.79
CA SER A 179 13.61 -11.87 9.12
C SER A 179 13.21 -10.80 10.12
N VAL A 180 13.09 -9.55 9.69
CA VAL A 180 12.67 -8.43 10.55
C VAL A 180 11.16 -8.41 10.73
N TRP A 181 10.40 -8.41 9.61
CA TRP A 181 8.96 -8.19 9.66
C TRP A 181 8.17 -9.31 10.35
N GLN A 182 8.62 -10.57 10.24
CA GLN A 182 7.93 -11.70 10.91
C GLN A 182 7.99 -11.66 12.44
N LEU A 183 8.87 -10.85 13.02
CA LEU A 183 9.04 -10.72 14.47
C LEU A 183 8.23 -9.56 15.06
N GLN A 184 7.65 -8.72 14.20
CA GLN A 184 6.85 -7.57 14.61
C GLN A 184 5.48 -8.02 15.11
N LYS A 185 4.97 -7.34 16.14
CA LYS A 185 3.71 -7.67 16.81
C LYS A 185 2.66 -6.57 16.68
N SER A 186 3.11 -5.32 16.64
CA SER A 186 2.26 -4.13 16.52
C SER A 186 2.32 -3.52 15.11
N ALA A 187 3.19 -4.05 14.24
CA ALA A 187 3.24 -3.68 12.84
C ALA A 187 2.85 -4.88 11.96
N SER A 188 2.02 -4.64 10.95
CA SER A 188 1.61 -5.62 9.94
C SER A 188 1.70 -5.04 8.53
N TYR A 189 1.62 -5.89 7.53
CA TYR A 189 1.91 -5.54 6.15
C TYR A 189 0.80 -5.96 5.20
N CYS A 190 0.44 -5.07 4.27
CA CYS A 190 -0.39 -5.37 3.11
C CYS A 190 0.46 -5.21 1.85
N LEU A 191 0.91 -6.32 1.27
CA LEU A 191 1.81 -6.36 0.14
C LEU A 191 1.01 -6.66 -1.13
N PHE A 192 1.08 -5.80 -2.13
CA PHE A 192 0.29 -5.99 -3.35
C PHE A 192 1.00 -5.46 -4.59
N GLY A 193 0.59 -6.01 -5.74
CA GLY A 193 1.23 -5.65 -6.99
C GLY A 193 0.44 -6.10 -8.22
N SER A 194 0.84 -5.60 -9.38
CA SER A 194 0.10 -5.79 -10.63
C SER A 194 0.66 -6.91 -11.53
N LYS A 195 1.91 -7.33 -11.34
CA LYS A 195 2.54 -8.42 -12.11
C LYS A 195 2.23 -9.75 -11.41
N LYS A 196 1.04 -10.33 -11.67
CA LYS A 196 0.51 -11.53 -11.02
C LYS A 196 1.53 -12.69 -10.94
N HIS A 197 2.25 -12.97 -12.01
CA HIS A 197 3.24 -14.06 -12.05
C HIS A 197 4.39 -13.83 -11.08
N LEU A 198 4.92 -12.59 -10.96
CA LEU A 198 5.98 -12.26 -10.02
C LEU A 198 5.47 -12.31 -8.57
N MET A 199 4.25 -11.83 -8.32
CA MET A 199 3.62 -11.93 -7.00
C MET A 199 3.44 -13.39 -6.58
N ASN A 200 2.92 -14.24 -7.48
CA ASN A 200 2.80 -15.68 -7.19
C ASN A 200 4.18 -16.32 -6.94
N GLU A 201 5.19 -15.97 -7.74
CA GLU A 201 6.53 -16.47 -7.49
C GLU A 201 7.03 -16.09 -6.10
N LEU A 202 6.93 -14.83 -5.70
CA LEU A 202 7.39 -14.34 -4.40
C LEU A 202 6.70 -15.03 -3.21
N PHE A 203 5.39 -15.26 -3.29
CA PHE A 203 4.59 -15.69 -2.13
C PHE A 203 4.19 -17.16 -2.12
N GLU A 204 4.21 -17.85 -3.26
CA GLU A 204 3.81 -19.26 -3.36
C GLU A 204 4.99 -20.22 -3.54
N LYS A 205 6.14 -19.74 -4.01
CA LYS A 205 7.33 -20.60 -4.20
C LYS A 205 8.00 -20.92 -2.88
N LYS A 206 7.95 -22.18 -2.46
CA LYS A 206 8.47 -22.68 -1.17
C LYS A 206 9.93 -22.32 -0.90
N SER A 207 10.75 -22.13 -1.94
CA SER A 207 12.17 -21.78 -1.84
C SER A 207 12.45 -20.30 -1.61
N LEU A 208 11.42 -19.44 -1.66
CA LEU A 208 11.57 -18.00 -1.48
C LEU A 208 11.16 -17.53 -0.07
N PRO A 209 11.78 -16.46 0.42
CA PRO A 209 11.61 -16.01 1.80
C PRO A 209 10.17 -15.64 2.17
N PHE A 210 9.39 -15.09 1.23
CA PHE A 210 8.02 -14.65 1.47
C PHE A 210 6.95 -15.76 1.36
N TYR A 211 7.38 -17.02 1.15
CA TYR A 211 6.42 -18.13 1.15
C TYR A 211 5.55 -18.12 2.42
N LYS A 212 4.23 -18.11 2.24
CA LYS A 212 3.23 -18.04 3.33
C LYS A 212 3.49 -16.89 4.32
N PHE A 213 3.81 -15.72 3.82
CA PHE A 213 4.04 -14.54 4.68
C PHE A 213 2.76 -14.04 5.38
N GLY A 214 1.63 -14.16 4.75
CA GLY A 214 0.35 -13.69 5.27
C GLY A 214 -0.84 -14.33 4.56
N ASP A 215 -2.02 -13.81 4.85
CA ASP A 215 -3.26 -14.18 4.16
C ASP A 215 -3.22 -13.73 2.71
N THR A 216 -3.37 -14.68 1.77
CA THR A 216 -3.29 -14.40 0.33
C THR A 216 -4.68 -14.24 -0.26
N VAL A 217 -4.98 -13.05 -0.71
CA VAL A 217 -6.26 -12.66 -1.31
C VAL A 217 -6.10 -12.49 -2.81
N TYR A 218 -6.80 -13.30 -3.58
CA TYR A 218 -6.91 -13.13 -5.03
C TYR A 218 -8.11 -12.26 -5.35
N LEU A 219 -7.87 -11.09 -5.92
CA LEU A 219 -8.95 -10.20 -6.29
C LEU A 219 -9.61 -10.71 -7.59
N PRO A 220 -10.90 -11.08 -7.57
CA PRO A 220 -11.60 -11.51 -8.78
C PRO A 220 -11.94 -10.32 -9.69
N LYS A 221 -12.41 -10.58 -10.90
CA LYS A 221 -13.10 -9.56 -11.71
C LYS A 221 -14.36 -9.05 -10.98
N ILE A 222 -14.72 -7.80 -11.22
CA ILE A 222 -16.00 -7.26 -10.80
C ILE A 222 -17.10 -7.95 -11.62
N GLY A 223 -18.17 -8.38 -10.96
CA GLY A 223 -19.29 -9.06 -11.62
C GLY A 223 -20.03 -8.19 -12.63
N THR A 224 -20.63 -8.82 -13.63
CA THR A 224 -21.44 -8.09 -14.63
C THR A 224 -22.59 -7.34 -13.98
N GLU A 225 -23.23 -7.93 -12.96
CA GLU A 225 -24.34 -7.31 -12.24
C GLU A 225 -23.91 -6.01 -11.54
N ASP A 226 -22.77 -6.04 -10.83
CA ASP A 226 -22.21 -4.86 -10.15
C ASP A 226 -21.85 -3.76 -11.15
N TRP A 227 -21.35 -4.14 -12.33
CA TRP A 227 -21.09 -3.18 -13.42
C TRP A 227 -22.37 -2.61 -13.98
N VAL A 228 -23.42 -3.41 -14.17
CA VAL A 228 -24.72 -2.94 -14.67
C VAL A 228 -25.30 -1.90 -13.72
N ASP A 229 -25.33 -2.20 -12.41
CA ASP A 229 -25.83 -1.28 -11.38
C ASP A 229 -25.03 0.03 -11.37
N TYR A 230 -23.69 -0.08 -11.44
CA TYR A 230 -22.82 1.10 -11.50
C TYR A 230 -23.11 1.95 -12.75
N ILE A 231 -23.19 1.34 -13.94
CA ILE A 231 -23.42 2.07 -15.20
C ILE A 231 -24.77 2.77 -15.14
N CYS A 232 -25.85 2.06 -14.76
CA CYS A 232 -27.18 2.64 -14.64
C CYS A 232 -27.20 3.85 -13.69
N GLY A 233 -26.65 3.69 -12.48
CA GLY A 233 -26.57 4.77 -11.51
C GLY A 233 -25.75 5.99 -12.00
N ARG A 234 -24.67 5.76 -12.77
CA ARG A 234 -23.88 6.87 -13.35
C ARG A 234 -24.62 7.62 -14.45
N PHE A 235 -25.43 6.92 -15.26
CA PHE A 235 -26.30 7.57 -16.24
C PHE A 235 -27.38 8.40 -15.54
N GLU A 236 -28.06 7.84 -14.53
CA GLU A 236 -29.08 8.56 -13.76
C GLU A 236 -28.54 9.83 -13.10
N ALA A 237 -27.32 9.76 -12.54
CA ALA A 237 -26.64 10.93 -11.94
C ALA A 237 -26.40 12.07 -12.93
N THR A 238 -26.49 11.84 -14.24
CA THR A 238 -26.39 12.86 -15.30
C THR A 238 -27.75 13.24 -15.91
N GLY A 239 -28.84 12.77 -15.32
CA GLY A 239 -30.19 12.99 -15.87
C GLY A 239 -30.49 12.17 -17.12
N LYS A 240 -29.67 11.16 -17.44
CA LYS A 240 -29.84 10.24 -18.57
C LYS A 240 -30.25 8.86 -18.07
N HIS A 241 -30.83 8.07 -18.95
CA HIS A 241 -31.25 6.71 -18.64
C HIS A 241 -30.60 5.71 -19.62
N ILE A 242 -30.17 4.56 -19.11
CA ILE A 242 -29.74 3.41 -19.87
C ILE A 242 -30.45 2.16 -19.30
N SER A 243 -30.94 1.27 -20.17
CA SER A 243 -31.54 0.03 -19.68
C SER A 243 -30.48 -0.94 -19.14
N ALA A 244 -30.82 -1.73 -18.11
CA ALA A 244 -29.96 -2.77 -17.57
C ALA A 244 -29.50 -3.78 -18.65
N GLU A 245 -30.40 -4.07 -19.63
CA GLU A 245 -30.08 -4.94 -20.76
C GLU A 245 -28.95 -4.35 -21.62
N LEU A 246 -29.03 -3.06 -21.96
CA LEU A 246 -28.01 -2.40 -22.77
C LEU A 246 -26.70 -2.24 -21.99
N ALA A 247 -26.75 -1.89 -20.70
CA ALA A 247 -25.58 -1.86 -19.83
C ALA A 247 -24.91 -3.24 -19.76
N GLY A 248 -25.70 -4.32 -19.63
CA GLY A 248 -25.17 -5.69 -19.66
C GLY A 248 -24.54 -6.08 -20.99
N LYS A 249 -25.09 -5.63 -22.13
CA LYS A 249 -24.46 -5.83 -23.46
C LYS A 249 -23.10 -5.13 -23.53
N ILE A 250 -23.00 -3.90 -23.01
CA ILE A 250 -21.73 -3.14 -22.95
C ILE A 250 -20.70 -3.94 -22.13
N CYS A 251 -21.05 -4.40 -20.92
CA CYS A 251 -20.15 -5.15 -20.06
C CYS A 251 -19.61 -6.40 -20.77
N ARG A 252 -20.49 -7.19 -21.42
CA ARG A 252 -20.07 -8.37 -22.16
C ARG A 252 -19.18 -8.06 -23.38
N ALA A 253 -19.42 -6.94 -24.05
CA ALA A 253 -18.64 -6.53 -25.21
C ALA A 253 -17.20 -6.13 -24.88
N VAL A 254 -16.96 -5.64 -23.65
CA VAL A 254 -15.63 -5.20 -23.20
C VAL A 254 -14.96 -6.20 -22.23
N ASP A 255 -15.54 -7.39 -22.09
CA ASP A 255 -15.05 -8.47 -21.21
C ASP A 255 -14.92 -8.06 -19.73
N ASN A 256 -15.83 -7.21 -19.29
CA ASN A 256 -15.93 -6.63 -17.93
C ASN A 256 -14.66 -5.90 -17.46
#